data_46ca8b7294a75e3926022ddbb45ce631
#
_entry.id   46ca8b7294a75e3926022ddbb45ce631
#
_cell.length_a   1.000
_cell.length_b   1.000
_cell.length_c   1.000
_cell.angle_alpha   90.00
_cell.angle_beta   90.00
_cell.angle_gamma   90.00
#
_symmetry.space_group_name_H-M   'P 1'
#
loop_
_entity.id
_entity.type
_entity.pdbx_description
1 polymer ?
#
loop_
_entity_poly.entity_id
_entity_poly.type
_entity_poly.pdbx_seq_one_letter_code
_entity_poly.pdbx_strand_id
1 'polypeptide(L)'
;SLHDALPILLVEGIMGNLGGLFTGVNEQVGEIAAQVGMTPAAWNAGVFSMIRQLSETVILPIAGLVLTFVMTYELIQMLIDHNNLHNFDTWIFFKWIFKTFVAVLILSNTFNIVMAVFDVSQHVIQQSAGLIQGSTAVTPDVLNDMQTQLEAMELGPLLGIFLQSFFVQFTMTALNIVIFVIVYGRMIEIYLMTSLAPIPFATSANREAGHMGQNYFKSLFAIGFQGMLIMVCMAIYAVLVQGIATSGDIMAAIWECVGYTVLLVFVLFKTGSLSKSIFGAH
;
A
#
# COMPACT_ATOMS: atom_id res chain seq x y z
N SER A 1 46.55 -6.39 25.61
CA SER A 1 47.34 -6.12 24.39
C SER A 1 46.39 -5.86 23.21
N LEU A 2 46.91 -5.30 22.10
CA LEU A 2 46.10 -5.06 20.90
C LEU A 2 45.46 -6.36 20.35
N HIS A 3 46.12 -7.48 20.61
CA HIS A 3 45.69 -8.83 20.20
C HIS A 3 44.47 -9.34 20.97
N ASP A 4 44.30 -8.89 22.19
CA ASP A 4 43.17 -9.28 23.08
C ASP A 4 41.96 -8.34 22.88
N ALA A 5 42.23 -7.09 22.44
CA ALA A 5 41.19 -6.11 22.21
C ALA A 5 40.48 -6.26 20.84
N LEU A 6 41.19 -6.80 19.83
CA LEU A 6 40.66 -6.90 18.47
C LEU A 6 39.44 -7.84 18.36
N PRO A 7 39.42 -9.05 18.97
CA PRO A 7 38.23 -9.90 18.94
C PRO A 7 37.01 -9.22 19.58
N ILE A 8 37.19 -8.54 20.70
CA ILE A 8 36.12 -7.84 21.41
C ILE A 8 35.52 -6.74 20.53
N LEU A 9 36.35 -5.91 19.90
CA LEU A 9 35.92 -4.87 18.97
C LEU A 9 35.17 -5.44 17.75
N LEU A 10 35.60 -6.58 17.23
CA LEU A 10 34.95 -7.26 16.13
C LEU A 10 33.56 -7.81 16.54
N VAL A 11 33.47 -8.45 17.70
CA VAL A 11 32.19 -8.95 18.24
C VAL A 11 31.23 -7.79 18.48
N GLU A 12 31.68 -6.71 19.11
CA GLU A 12 30.85 -5.51 19.31
C GLU A 12 30.40 -4.91 18.00
N GLY A 13 31.26 -4.82 16.98
CA GLY A 13 30.92 -4.33 15.65
C GLY A 13 29.92 -5.23 14.93
N ILE A 14 30.10 -6.55 14.97
CA ILE A 14 29.16 -7.52 14.40
C ILE A 14 27.82 -7.44 15.12
N MET A 15 27.81 -7.46 16.44
CA MET A 15 26.58 -7.36 17.24
C MET A 15 25.85 -6.05 17.02
N GLY A 16 26.60 -4.93 16.85
CA GLY A 16 26.02 -3.65 16.47
C GLY A 16 25.32 -3.70 15.11
N ASN A 17 25.97 -4.30 14.10
CA ASN A 17 25.41 -4.45 12.77
C ASN A 17 24.22 -5.43 12.74
N LEU A 18 24.31 -6.57 13.41
CA LEU A 18 23.25 -7.59 13.45
C LEU A 18 22.08 -7.20 14.37
N GLY A 19 22.40 -6.66 15.55
CA GLY A 19 21.38 -6.11 16.45
C GLY A 19 20.57 -5.01 15.77
N GLY A 20 21.26 -4.10 15.05
CA GLY A 20 20.62 -3.09 14.21
C GLY A 20 19.76 -3.68 13.10
N LEU A 21 20.17 -4.81 12.52
CA LEU A 21 19.41 -5.50 11.46
C LEU A 21 18.10 -6.08 12.02
N PHE A 22 18.13 -6.82 13.11
CA PHE A 22 16.92 -7.44 13.68
C PHE A 22 16.01 -6.41 14.37
N THR A 23 16.58 -5.41 15.06
CA THR A 23 15.80 -4.29 15.61
C THR A 23 15.18 -3.48 14.48
N GLY A 24 15.95 -3.22 13.41
CA GLY A 24 15.47 -2.50 12.23
C GLY A 24 14.32 -3.21 11.51
N VAL A 25 14.32 -4.55 11.47
CA VAL A 25 13.18 -5.32 10.91
C VAL A 25 11.91 -5.08 11.73
N ASN A 26 11.98 -5.14 13.06
CA ASN A 26 10.83 -4.90 13.92
C ASN A 26 10.31 -3.47 13.83
N GLU A 27 11.22 -2.48 13.84
CA GLU A 27 10.89 -1.07 13.67
C GLU A 27 10.24 -0.81 12.30
N GLN A 28 10.82 -1.39 11.25
CA GLN A 28 10.33 -1.24 9.88
C GLN A 28 8.93 -1.84 9.70
N VAL A 29 8.67 -3.02 10.26
CA VAL A 29 7.32 -3.62 10.24
C VAL A 29 6.32 -2.69 10.91
N GLY A 30 6.67 -2.13 12.07
CA GLY A 30 5.84 -1.18 12.81
C GLY A 30 5.62 0.13 12.04
N GLU A 31 6.68 0.68 11.44
CA GLU A 31 6.62 1.92 10.67
C GLU A 31 5.79 1.77 9.40
N ILE A 32 5.99 0.69 8.65
CA ILE A 32 5.20 0.40 7.44
C ILE A 32 3.73 0.19 7.82
N ALA A 33 3.44 -0.55 8.89
CA ALA A 33 2.10 -0.73 9.40
C ALA A 33 1.41 0.60 9.73
N ALA A 34 2.12 1.50 10.40
CA ALA A 34 1.64 2.83 10.72
C ALA A 34 1.38 3.66 9.45
N GLN A 35 2.33 3.68 8.51
CA GLN A 35 2.21 4.44 7.25
C GLN A 35 1.09 3.92 6.35
N VAL A 36 0.99 2.61 6.18
CA VAL A 36 -0.04 1.96 5.36
C VAL A 36 -1.43 2.12 6.00
N GLY A 37 -1.49 2.19 7.33
CA GLY A 37 -2.71 2.42 8.12
C GLY A 37 -3.15 3.88 8.22
N MET A 38 -2.40 4.86 7.69
CA MET A 38 -2.81 6.27 7.70
C MET A 38 -3.90 6.56 6.66
N THR A 39 -4.86 7.41 7.04
CA THR A 39 -5.80 7.97 6.07
C THR A 39 -5.10 9.00 5.18
N PRO A 40 -5.58 9.26 3.96
CA PRO A 40 -5.01 10.31 3.12
C PRO A 40 -4.97 11.68 3.81
N ALA A 41 -5.99 12.02 4.59
CA ALA A 41 -6.02 13.28 5.35
C ALA A 41 -4.96 13.36 6.45
N ALA A 42 -4.68 12.24 7.13
CA ALA A 42 -3.71 12.18 8.23
C ALA A 42 -2.26 12.11 7.72
N TRP A 43 -2.04 11.53 6.53
CA TRP A 43 -0.71 11.35 5.96
C TRP A 43 -0.02 12.68 5.64
N ASN A 44 -0.73 13.60 4.97
CA ASN A 44 -0.25 14.97 4.70
C ASN A 44 -1.43 15.92 4.47
N ALA A 45 -1.77 16.72 5.47
CA ALA A 45 -2.90 17.64 5.41
C ALA A 45 -2.76 18.71 4.32
N GLY A 46 -1.52 19.15 4.02
CA GLY A 46 -1.26 20.13 2.96
C GLY A 46 -1.53 19.56 1.57
N VAL A 47 -0.99 18.37 1.28
CA VAL A 47 -1.25 17.67 0.01
C VAL A 47 -2.73 17.33 -0.10
N PHE A 48 -3.35 16.82 0.96
CA PHE A 48 -4.77 16.49 0.98
C PHE A 48 -5.65 17.69 0.63
N SER A 49 -5.42 18.86 1.26
CA SER A 49 -6.20 20.07 0.98
C SER A 49 -6.01 20.58 -0.45
N MET A 50 -4.79 20.52 -0.98
CA MET A 50 -4.49 20.88 -2.36
C MET A 50 -5.22 19.95 -3.35
N ILE A 51 -5.17 18.63 -3.14
CA ILE A 51 -5.83 17.65 -4.00
C ILE A 51 -7.35 17.81 -3.94
N ARG A 52 -7.90 18.04 -2.74
CA ARG A 52 -9.32 18.35 -2.59
C ARG A 52 -9.73 19.58 -3.36
N GLN A 53 -9.00 20.68 -3.20
CA GLN A 53 -9.26 21.91 -3.93
C GLN A 53 -9.17 21.71 -5.44
N LEU A 54 -8.14 21.00 -5.94
CA LEU A 54 -8.00 20.68 -7.36
C LEU A 54 -9.20 19.87 -7.87
N SER A 55 -9.61 18.84 -7.15
CA SER A 55 -10.76 18.00 -7.52
C SER A 55 -12.07 18.79 -7.55
N GLU A 56 -12.35 19.59 -6.52
CA GLU A 56 -13.62 20.31 -6.37
C GLU A 56 -13.70 21.57 -7.23
N THR A 57 -12.59 22.31 -7.45
CA THR A 57 -12.64 23.60 -8.16
C THR A 57 -12.28 23.51 -9.64
N VAL A 58 -11.48 22.53 -10.05
CA VAL A 58 -11.01 22.40 -11.43
C VAL A 58 -11.66 21.21 -12.13
N ILE A 59 -11.57 20.03 -11.52
CA ILE A 59 -11.99 18.78 -12.17
C ILE A 59 -13.52 18.60 -12.13
N LEU A 60 -14.16 18.94 -11.01
CA LEU A 60 -15.61 18.80 -10.85
C LEU A 60 -16.42 19.62 -11.87
N PRO A 61 -16.10 20.88 -12.20
CA PRO A 61 -16.77 21.60 -13.29
C PRO A 61 -16.62 20.92 -14.66
N ILE A 62 -15.42 20.40 -14.97
CA ILE A 62 -15.20 19.64 -16.21
C ILE A 62 -16.04 18.37 -16.23
N ALA A 63 -16.07 17.65 -15.14
CA ALA A 63 -16.90 16.45 -14.98
C ALA A 63 -18.41 16.77 -15.09
N GLY A 64 -18.85 17.95 -14.66
CA GLY A 64 -20.21 18.46 -14.85
C GLY A 64 -20.56 18.61 -16.34
N LEU A 65 -19.63 19.14 -17.14
CA LEU A 65 -19.82 19.20 -18.60
C LEU A 65 -19.91 17.78 -19.20
N VAL A 66 -19.00 16.89 -18.79
CA VAL A 66 -19.03 15.47 -19.23
C VAL A 66 -20.37 14.83 -18.87
N LEU A 67 -20.85 15.03 -17.64
CA LEU A 67 -22.14 14.49 -17.20
C LEU A 67 -23.30 15.04 -18.05
N THR A 68 -23.27 16.32 -18.42
CA THR A 68 -24.29 16.93 -19.29
C THR A 68 -24.34 16.23 -20.64
N PHE A 69 -23.19 15.99 -21.27
CA PHE A 69 -23.15 15.24 -22.54
C PHE A 69 -23.63 13.80 -22.36
N VAL A 70 -23.18 13.12 -21.33
CA VAL A 70 -23.53 11.74 -21.02
C VAL A 70 -25.04 11.60 -20.79
N MET A 71 -25.67 12.50 -20.04
CA MET A 71 -27.09 12.46 -19.74
C MET A 71 -27.95 12.86 -20.95
N THR A 72 -27.47 13.78 -21.80
CA THR A 72 -28.13 14.11 -23.07
C THR A 72 -28.12 12.91 -24.02
N TYR A 73 -26.99 12.24 -24.15
CA TYR A 73 -26.86 11.02 -24.94
C TYR A 73 -27.74 9.89 -24.43
N GLU A 74 -27.80 9.71 -23.10
CA GLU A 74 -28.69 8.73 -22.47
C GLU A 74 -30.18 9.02 -22.80
N LEU A 75 -30.59 10.29 -22.77
CA LEU A 75 -31.96 10.67 -23.15
C LEU A 75 -32.27 10.30 -24.60
N ILE A 76 -31.34 10.60 -25.51
CA ILE A 76 -31.48 10.26 -26.93
C ILE A 76 -31.62 8.74 -27.10
N GLN A 77 -30.81 7.96 -26.45
CA GLN A 77 -30.88 6.49 -26.48
C GLN A 77 -32.24 5.98 -25.96
N MET A 78 -32.69 6.50 -24.82
CA MET A 78 -33.99 6.12 -24.25
C MET A 78 -35.15 6.43 -25.18
N LEU A 79 -35.08 7.52 -25.97
CA LEU A 79 -36.09 7.87 -26.96
C LEU A 79 -36.05 6.95 -28.19
N ILE A 80 -34.86 6.56 -28.63
CA ILE A 80 -34.68 5.66 -29.79
C ILE A 80 -35.10 4.23 -29.44
N ASP A 81 -34.75 3.70 -28.30
CA ASP A 81 -35.03 2.33 -27.87
C ASP A 81 -36.53 2.05 -27.73
N HIS A 82 -37.34 3.07 -27.48
CA HIS A 82 -38.80 2.94 -27.34
C HIS A 82 -39.56 2.98 -28.65
N ASN A 83 -38.91 3.10 -29.80
CA ASN A 83 -39.36 2.92 -31.16
C ASN A 83 -40.82 3.38 -31.51
N ASN A 84 -41.45 4.18 -30.67
CA ASN A 84 -42.78 4.71 -30.81
C ASN A 84 -42.81 6.21 -30.46
N LEU A 85 -42.38 7.03 -31.41
CA LEU A 85 -42.56 8.50 -31.35
C LEU A 85 -44.04 8.93 -31.24
N HIS A 86 -45.00 7.99 -31.40
CA HIS A 86 -46.43 8.25 -31.31
C HIS A 86 -47.05 8.14 -29.93
N ASN A 87 -46.43 7.41 -29.00
CA ASN A 87 -46.85 7.34 -27.58
C ASN A 87 -45.75 7.84 -26.70
N PHE A 88 -45.73 9.15 -26.45
CA PHE A 88 -44.84 9.80 -25.53
C PHE A 88 -45.15 9.31 -24.09
N ASP A 89 -44.42 8.31 -23.61
CA ASP A 89 -44.56 7.83 -22.26
C ASP A 89 -43.87 8.81 -21.30
N THR A 90 -44.66 9.60 -20.59
CA THR A 90 -44.21 10.57 -19.59
C THR A 90 -43.32 9.91 -18.53
N TRP A 91 -43.44 8.59 -18.33
CA TRP A 91 -42.63 7.80 -17.42
C TRP A 91 -41.14 7.78 -17.80
N ILE A 92 -40.79 7.84 -19.08
CA ILE A 92 -39.41 7.89 -19.55
C ILE A 92 -38.71 9.16 -19.06
N PHE A 93 -39.40 10.30 -19.11
CA PHE A 93 -38.86 11.57 -18.60
C PHE A 93 -38.64 11.55 -17.08
N PHE A 94 -39.60 11.02 -16.33
CA PHE A 94 -39.42 10.86 -14.88
C PHE A 94 -38.23 10.00 -14.56
N LYS A 95 -38.05 8.89 -15.27
CA LYS A 95 -36.90 7.99 -15.09
C LYS A 95 -35.56 8.70 -15.39
N TRP A 96 -35.53 9.47 -16.49
CA TRP A 96 -34.35 10.24 -16.86
C TRP A 96 -34.05 11.37 -15.87
N ILE A 97 -35.05 12.13 -15.43
CA ILE A 97 -34.90 13.20 -14.44
C ILE A 97 -34.35 12.62 -13.13
N PHE A 98 -34.96 11.53 -12.66
CA PHE A 98 -34.49 10.87 -11.42
C PHE A 98 -33.05 10.38 -11.55
N LYS A 99 -32.71 9.74 -12.67
CA LYS A 99 -31.34 9.27 -12.95
C LYS A 99 -30.36 10.43 -13.00
N THR A 100 -30.72 11.54 -13.64
CA THR A 100 -29.90 12.75 -13.70
C THR A 100 -29.69 13.35 -12.30
N PHE A 101 -30.76 13.44 -11.51
CA PHE A 101 -30.67 13.93 -10.15
C PHE A 101 -29.70 13.11 -9.29
N VAL A 102 -29.84 11.78 -9.33
CA VAL A 102 -28.92 10.87 -8.62
C VAL A 102 -27.48 11.02 -9.12
N ALA A 103 -27.28 11.12 -10.44
CA ALA A 103 -25.96 11.30 -11.04
C ALA A 103 -25.29 12.61 -10.59
N VAL A 104 -26.05 13.73 -10.57
CA VAL A 104 -25.55 15.02 -10.07
C VAL A 104 -25.22 14.94 -8.59
N LEU A 105 -26.04 14.27 -7.79
CA LEU A 105 -25.85 14.10 -6.35
C LEU A 105 -24.57 13.29 -6.05
N ILE A 106 -24.35 12.20 -6.78
CA ILE A 106 -23.12 11.39 -6.70
C ILE A 106 -21.92 12.22 -7.13
N LEU A 107 -21.99 12.91 -8.26
CA LEU A 107 -20.91 13.73 -8.79
C LEU A 107 -20.51 14.84 -7.82
N SER A 108 -21.48 15.54 -7.25
CA SER A 108 -21.23 16.62 -6.27
C SER A 108 -20.59 16.12 -4.97
N ASN A 109 -20.73 14.83 -4.63
CA ASN A 109 -20.16 14.21 -3.45
C ASN A 109 -19.00 13.26 -3.75
N THR A 110 -18.46 13.30 -4.97
CA THR A 110 -17.43 12.35 -5.42
C THR A 110 -16.24 12.27 -4.45
N PHE A 111 -15.72 13.41 -4.01
CA PHE A 111 -14.58 13.45 -3.10
C PHE A 111 -14.88 12.72 -1.79
N ASN A 112 -16.03 12.98 -1.18
CA ASN A 112 -16.44 12.34 0.07
C ASN A 112 -16.67 10.82 -0.12
N ILE A 113 -17.24 10.41 -1.25
CA ILE A 113 -17.46 8.99 -1.58
C ILE A 113 -16.11 8.27 -1.70
N VAL A 114 -15.14 8.86 -2.40
CA VAL A 114 -13.79 8.30 -2.55
C VAL A 114 -13.10 8.20 -1.19
N MET A 115 -13.20 9.24 -0.35
CA MET A 115 -12.62 9.18 1.01
C MET A 115 -13.29 8.10 1.86
N ALA A 116 -14.60 7.91 1.77
CA ALA A 116 -15.29 6.85 2.51
C ALA A 116 -14.79 5.44 2.11
N VAL A 117 -14.45 5.20 0.85
CA VAL A 117 -13.83 3.94 0.42
C VAL A 117 -12.47 3.74 1.07
N PHE A 118 -11.65 4.79 1.16
CA PHE A 118 -10.36 4.71 1.84
C PHE A 118 -10.51 4.55 3.35
N ASP A 119 -11.46 5.21 3.99
CA ASP A 119 -11.70 5.07 5.43
C ASP A 119 -12.09 3.62 5.80
N VAL A 120 -12.95 2.97 5.01
CA VAL A 120 -13.28 1.55 5.18
C VAL A 120 -12.04 0.68 5.00
N SER A 121 -11.25 0.93 3.95
CA SER A 121 -10.01 0.19 3.70
C SER A 121 -9.01 0.33 4.85
N GLN A 122 -8.86 1.54 5.38
CA GLN A 122 -7.98 1.84 6.52
C GLN A 122 -8.43 1.13 7.80
N HIS A 123 -9.73 1.11 8.06
CA HIS A 123 -10.28 0.39 9.20
C HIS A 123 -9.91 -1.09 9.16
N VAL A 124 -10.03 -1.74 7.98
CA VAL A 124 -9.65 -3.13 7.78
C VAL A 124 -8.15 -3.33 7.98
N ILE A 125 -7.31 -2.41 7.47
CA ILE A 125 -5.86 -2.46 7.62
C ILE A 125 -5.46 -2.35 9.10
N GLN A 126 -6.04 -1.42 9.85
CA GLN A 126 -5.73 -1.22 11.27
C GLN A 126 -6.14 -2.43 12.12
N GLN A 127 -7.29 -3.04 11.87
CA GLN A 127 -7.69 -4.26 12.54
C GLN A 127 -6.74 -5.43 12.22
N SER A 128 -6.30 -5.56 10.96
CA SER A 128 -5.34 -6.57 10.56
C SER A 128 -3.98 -6.36 11.22
N ALA A 129 -3.52 -5.11 11.34
CA ALA A 129 -2.26 -4.76 12.01
C ALA A 129 -2.26 -5.18 13.48
N GLY A 130 -3.38 -5.01 14.20
CA GLY A 130 -3.52 -5.43 15.59
C GLY A 130 -3.36 -6.94 15.79
N LEU A 131 -3.80 -7.76 14.82
CA LEU A 131 -3.62 -9.21 14.85
C LEU A 131 -2.17 -9.64 14.56
N ILE A 132 -1.47 -8.86 13.73
CA ILE A 132 -0.11 -9.16 13.27
C ILE A 132 0.92 -8.81 14.34
N GLN A 133 0.80 -7.66 15.01
CA GLN A 133 1.76 -7.19 16.02
C GLN A 133 1.96 -8.13 17.21
N GLY A 134 0.98 -8.97 17.52
CA GLY A 134 1.09 -9.98 18.60
C GLY A 134 1.99 -11.17 18.26
N SER A 135 2.40 -11.35 16.99
CA SER A 135 3.06 -12.56 16.51
C SER A 135 4.52 -12.36 16.05
N THR A 136 5.07 -11.16 16.09
CA THR A 136 6.25 -10.81 15.26
C THR A 136 7.48 -10.26 16.00
N ALA A 137 7.59 -10.37 17.33
CA ALA A 137 8.76 -9.86 18.07
C ALA A 137 9.93 -10.85 18.06
N VAL A 138 11.09 -10.47 17.50
CA VAL A 138 12.36 -11.17 17.71
C VAL A 138 12.76 -10.96 19.18
N THR A 139 12.92 -12.07 19.91
CA THR A 139 13.22 -12.00 21.36
C THR A 139 14.69 -11.64 21.63
N PRO A 140 14.98 -10.90 22.72
CA PRO A 140 16.35 -10.58 23.12
C PRO A 140 17.26 -11.79 23.33
N ASP A 141 16.69 -12.95 23.65
CA ASP A 141 17.43 -14.20 23.91
C ASP A 141 18.25 -14.65 22.69
N VAL A 142 17.72 -14.45 21.48
CA VAL A 142 18.41 -14.79 20.24
C VAL A 142 19.70 -13.98 20.05
N LEU A 143 19.68 -12.69 20.36
CA LEU A 143 20.86 -11.82 20.27
C LEU A 143 21.93 -12.24 21.28
N ASN A 144 21.55 -12.66 22.48
CA ASN A 144 22.47 -13.15 23.50
C ASN A 144 23.14 -14.47 23.08
N ASP A 145 22.38 -15.39 22.48
CA ASP A 145 22.90 -16.64 21.94
C ASP A 145 23.89 -16.40 20.79
N MET A 146 23.61 -15.45 19.93
CA MET A 146 24.51 -15.05 18.83
C MET A 146 25.80 -14.44 19.37
N GLN A 147 25.72 -13.58 20.37
CA GLN A 147 26.90 -13.00 21.03
C GLN A 147 27.80 -14.09 21.62
N THR A 148 27.23 -15.04 22.34
CA THR A 148 27.96 -16.16 22.94
C THR A 148 28.68 -17.00 21.89
N GLN A 149 28.06 -17.25 20.75
CA GLN A 149 28.67 -17.98 19.65
C GLN A 149 29.81 -17.19 18.99
N LEU A 150 29.65 -15.88 18.79
CA LEU A 150 30.68 -15.01 18.23
C LEU A 150 31.92 -14.93 19.14
N GLU A 151 31.72 -14.81 20.47
CA GLU A 151 32.82 -14.77 21.47
C GLU A 151 33.62 -16.07 21.49
N ALA A 152 33.05 -17.20 21.09
CA ALA A 152 33.74 -18.49 21.02
C ALA A 152 34.50 -18.72 19.71
N MET A 153 34.39 -17.79 18.73
CA MET A 153 35.03 -17.96 17.41
C MET A 153 36.50 -17.49 17.38
N GLU A 154 37.26 -18.11 16.46
CA GLU A 154 38.61 -17.67 16.14
C GLU A 154 38.63 -16.35 15.35
N LEU A 155 39.74 -15.61 15.40
CA LEU A 155 39.89 -14.29 14.77
C LEU A 155 39.64 -14.28 13.28
N GLY A 156 40.04 -15.34 12.55
CA GLY A 156 39.89 -15.43 11.09
C GLY A 156 38.43 -15.45 10.65
N PRO A 157 37.60 -16.40 11.13
CA PRO A 157 36.16 -16.41 10.89
C PRO A 157 35.45 -15.13 11.34
N LEU A 158 35.85 -14.55 12.46
CA LEU A 158 35.30 -13.32 13.02
C LEU A 158 35.47 -12.13 12.06
N LEU A 159 36.65 -11.96 11.48
CA LEU A 159 36.92 -10.95 10.46
C LEU A 159 36.06 -11.16 9.21
N GLY A 160 35.86 -12.41 8.81
CA GLY A 160 34.99 -12.75 7.67
C GLY A 160 33.53 -12.32 7.93
N ILE A 161 32.99 -12.63 9.12
CA ILE A 161 31.62 -12.23 9.50
C ILE A 161 31.51 -10.71 9.62
N PHE A 162 32.51 -10.03 10.16
CA PHE A 162 32.52 -8.59 10.29
C PHE A 162 32.42 -7.89 8.93
N LEU A 163 33.22 -8.29 7.96
CA LEU A 163 33.13 -7.75 6.59
C LEU A 163 31.79 -8.04 5.92
N GLN A 164 31.26 -9.24 6.12
CA GLN A 164 29.94 -9.59 5.59
C GLN A 164 28.82 -8.81 6.25
N SER A 165 28.89 -8.56 7.56
CA SER A 165 27.88 -7.78 8.27
C SER A 165 27.75 -6.35 7.74
N PHE A 166 28.85 -5.73 7.32
CA PHE A 166 28.82 -4.43 6.63
C PHE A 166 28.11 -4.49 5.28
N PHE A 167 28.43 -5.52 4.49
CA PHE A 167 27.80 -5.69 3.18
C PHE A 167 26.30 -5.94 3.30
N VAL A 168 25.90 -6.75 4.27
CA VAL A 168 24.50 -7.03 4.58
C VAL A 168 23.78 -5.76 5.04
N GLN A 169 24.37 -4.97 5.94
CA GLN A 169 23.79 -3.72 6.41
C GLN A 169 23.57 -2.72 5.26
N PHE A 170 24.55 -2.59 4.36
CA PHE A 170 24.40 -1.76 3.17
C PHE A 170 23.26 -2.24 2.27
N THR A 171 23.17 -3.54 2.03
CA THR A 171 22.11 -4.14 1.23
C THR A 171 20.74 -3.92 1.86
N MET A 172 20.60 -4.11 3.16
CA MET A 172 19.36 -3.87 3.89
C MET A 172 18.94 -2.41 3.83
N THR A 173 19.88 -1.47 3.95
CA THR A 173 19.58 -0.03 3.82
C THR A 173 19.03 0.28 2.42
N ALA A 174 19.63 -0.28 1.36
CA ALA A 174 19.15 -0.11 0.00
C ALA A 174 17.74 -0.69 -0.20
N LEU A 175 17.47 -1.88 0.34
CA LEU A 175 16.15 -2.51 0.29
C LEU A 175 15.10 -1.71 1.06
N ASN A 176 15.46 -1.14 2.20
CA ASN A 176 14.57 -0.28 2.98
C ASN A 176 14.13 0.97 2.21
N ILE A 177 15.03 1.58 1.44
CA ILE A 177 14.70 2.68 0.54
C ILE A 177 13.67 2.24 -0.51
N VAL A 178 13.83 1.05 -1.08
CA VAL A 178 12.88 0.53 -2.07
C VAL A 178 11.50 0.29 -1.43
N ILE A 179 11.44 -0.28 -0.24
CA ILE A 179 10.20 -0.49 0.50
C ILE A 179 9.51 0.86 0.79
N PHE A 180 10.27 1.85 1.24
CA PHE A 180 9.78 3.21 1.43
C PHE A 180 9.14 3.75 0.14
N VAL A 181 9.81 3.63 -1.00
CA VAL A 181 9.28 4.10 -2.29
C VAL A 181 7.95 3.41 -2.64
N ILE A 182 7.82 2.11 -2.38
CA ILE A 182 6.58 1.37 -2.66
C ILE A 182 5.43 1.86 -1.77
N VAL A 183 5.66 2.02 -0.47
CA VAL A 183 4.63 2.42 0.50
C VAL A 183 4.18 3.87 0.26
N TYR A 184 5.13 4.78 0.09
CA TYR A 184 4.82 6.20 -0.19
C TYR A 184 4.26 6.39 -1.59
N GLY A 185 4.74 5.62 -2.58
CA GLY A 185 4.23 5.62 -3.95
C GLY A 185 2.74 5.27 -4.00
N ARG A 186 2.30 4.30 -3.19
CA ARG A 186 0.87 3.98 -3.04
C ARG A 186 0.04 5.19 -2.60
N MET A 187 0.51 5.97 -1.62
CA MET A 187 -0.21 7.14 -1.15
C MET A 187 -0.32 8.23 -2.23
N ILE A 188 0.76 8.42 -3.00
CA ILE A 188 0.74 9.33 -4.15
C ILE A 188 -0.28 8.84 -5.20
N GLU A 189 -0.33 7.55 -5.50
CA GLU A 189 -1.31 6.97 -6.43
C GLU A 189 -2.75 7.21 -5.94
N ILE A 190 -3.01 7.07 -4.63
CA ILE A 190 -4.30 7.40 -4.02
C ILE A 190 -4.68 8.87 -4.28
N TYR A 191 -3.77 9.81 -4.07
CA TYR A 191 -4.05 11.22 -4.33
C TYR A 191 -4.30 11.52 -5.80
N LEU A 192 -3.51 10.92 -6.71
CA LEU A 192 -3.70 11.08 -8.15
C LEU A 192 -5.07 10.55 -8.60
N MET A 193 -5.45 9.37 -8.15
CA MET A 193 -6.78 8.81 -8.43
C MET A 193 -7.88 9.70 -7.87
N THR A 194 -7.74 10.16 -6.63
CA THR A 194 -8.74 11.02 -5.97
C THR A 194 -8.92 12.34 -6.71
N SER A 195 -7.84 12.95 -7.18
CA SER A 195 -7.89 14.24 -7.88
C SER A 195 -8.75 14.21 -9.14
N LEU A 196 -8.73 13.11 -9.90
CA LEU A 196 -9.43 12.94 -11.16
C LEU A 196 -10.76 12.19 -11.02
N ALA A 197 -11.14 11.78 -9.83
CA ALA A 197 -12.32 10.98 -9.55
C ALA A 197 -13.63 11.50 -10.16
N PRO A 198 -13.92 12.82 -10.21
CA PRO A 198 -15.19 13.31 -10.77
C PRO A 198 -15.43 12.88 -12.22
N ILE A 199 -14.38 12.75 -13.05
CA ILE A 199 -14.54 12.40 -14.47
C ILE A 199 -15.11 10.99 -14.66
N PRO A 200 -14.51 9.90 -14.15
CA PRO A 200 -15.09 8.57 -14.25
C PRO A 200 -16.44 8.43 -13.55
N PHE A 201 -16.70 9.20 -12.47
CA PHE A 201 -18.01 9.24 -11.85
C PHE A 201 -19.07 9.82 -12.79
N ALA A 202 -18.76 10.88 -13.53
CA ALA A 202 -19.67 11.46 -14.51
C ALA A 202 -20.03 10.47 -15.64
N THR A 203 -19.07 9.65 -16.09
CA THR A 203 -19.32 8.67 -17.15
C THR A 203 -20.15 7.47 -16.68
N SER A 204 -20.14 7.15 -15.39
CA SER A 204 -20.87 6.00 -14.82
C SER A 204 -22.40 6.11 -14.94
N ALA A 205 -22.91 7.29 -15.23
CA ALA A 205 -24.34 7.55 -15.41
C ALA A 205 -24.92 6.96 -16.71
N ASN A 206 -24.12 6.67 -17.72
CA ASN A 206 -24.54 6.08 -18.99
C ASN A 206 -24.19 4.59 -19.05
N ARG A 207 -25.03 3.81 -19.75
CA ARG A 207 -24.87 2.37 -19.86
C ARG A 207 -23.65 1.96 -20.71
N GLU A 208 -23.36 2.70 -21.77
CA GLU A 208 -22.23 2.44 -22.68
C GLU A 208 -20.92 3.02 -22.14
N ALA A 209 -20.94 4.27 -21.66
CA ALA A 209 -19.77 4.93 -21.07
C ALA A 209 -19.46 4.45 -19.64
N GLY A 210 -20.38 3.76 -18.99
CA GLY A 210 -20.32 3.32 -17.60
C GLY A 210 -19.16 2.35 -17.29
N HIS A 211 -18.59 1.71 -18.30
CA HIS A 211 -17.40 0.85 -18.12
C HIS A 211 -16.21 1.61 -17.52
N MET A 212 -16.00 2.87 -17.90
CA MET A 212 -14.93 3.71 -17.34
C MET A 212 -15.15 3.93 -15.84
N GLY A 213 -16.37 4.32 -15.45
CA GLY A 213 -16.72 4.52 -14.04
C GLY A 213 -16.62 3.23 -13.22
N GLN A 214 -17.14 2.12 -13.74
CA GLN A 214 -17.05 0.81 -13.07
C GLN A 214 -15.61 0.36 -12.88
N ASN A 215 -14.74 0.50 -13.88
CA ASN A 215 -13.35 0.14 -13.78
C ASN A 215 -12.60 1.06 -12.80
N TYR A 216 -12.96 2.35 -12.78
CA TYR A 216 -12.42 3.26 -11.79
C TYR A 216 -12.79 2.86 -10.35
N PHE A 217 -14.04 2.49 -10.07
CA PHE A 217 -14.46 1.98 -8.76
C PHE A 217 -13.67 0.74 -8.35
N LYS A 218 -13.53 -0.23 -9.27
CA LYS A 218 -12.73 -1.43 -9.02
C LYS A 218 -11.27 -1.08 -8.69
N SER A 219 -10.69 -0.13 -9.43
CA SER A 219 -9.32 0.34 -9.18
C SER A 219 -9.20 1.08 -7.85
N LEU A 220 -10.22 1.84 -7.46
CA LEU A 220 -10.27 2.54 -6.18
C LEU A 220 -10.28 1.56 -5.00
N PHE A 221 -11.11 0.51 -5.06
CA PHE A 221 -11.09 -0.56 -4.07
C PHE A 221 -9.76 -1.30 -4.08
N ALA A 222 -9.22 -1.60 -5.26
CA ALA A 222 -7.95 -2.29 -5.39
C ALA A 222 -6.82 -1.54 -4.69
N ILE A 223 -6.67 -0.24 -4.91
CA ILE A 223 -5.60 0.55 -4.27
C ILE A 223 -5.89 0.74 -2.76
N GLY A 224 -7.14 0.88 -2.36
CA GLY A 224 -7.53 0.94 -0.95
C GLY A 224 -7.10 -0.33 -0.21
N PHE A 225 -7.44 -1.50 -0.74
CA PHE A 225 -7.13 -2.79 -0.11
C PHE A 225 -5.70 -3.29 -0.37
N GLN A 226 -4.94 -2.68 -1.28
CA GLN A 226 -3.51 -2.99 -1.47
C GLN A 226 -2.74 -2.87 -0.14
N GLY A 227 -3.12 -1.91 0.72
CA GLY A 227 -2.51 -1.76 2.02
C GLY A 227 -2.64 -3.01 2.91
N MET A 228 -3.77 -3.70 2.86
CA MET A 228 -3.95 -4.96 3.55
C MET A 228 -3.00 -6.04 3.03
N LEU A 229 -2.81 -6.12 1.70
CA LEU A 229 -1.84 -7.06 1.11
C LEU A 229 -0.41 -6.74 1.55
N ILE A 230 -0.04 -5.47 1.62
CA ILE A 230 1.26 -5.04 2.16
C ILE A 230 1.41 -5.52 3.60
N MET A 231 0.40 -5.34 4.45
CA MET A 231 0.42 -5.81 5.83
C MET A 231 0.58 -7.33 5.95
N VAL A 232 -0.12 -8.10 5.12
CA VAL A 232 0.01 -9.57 5.08
C VAL A 232 1.44 -9.97 4.66
N CYS A 233 2.02 -9.30 3.66
CA CYS A 233 3.40 -9.54 3.25
C CYS A 233 4.38 -9.26 4.39
N MET A 234 4.19 -8.15 5.12
CA MET A 234 5.01 -7.80 6.27
C MET A 234 4.90 -8.82 7.40
N ALA A 235 3.69 -9.33 7.66
CA ALA A 235 3.48 -10.37 8.67
C ALA A 235 4.21 -11.67 8.30
N ILE A 236 4.10 -12.12 7.06
CA ILE A 236 4.79 -13.31 6.57
C ILE A 236 6.30 -13.12 6.70
N TYR A 237 6.82 -11.96 6.27
CA TYR A 237 8.23 -11.63 6.38
C TYR A 237 8.72 -11.67 7.84
N ALA A 238 8.00 -11.06 8.77
CA ALA A 238 8.36 -11.05 10.18
C ALA A 238 8.42 -12.46 10.78
N VAL A 239 7.45 -13.34 10.45
CA VAL A 239 7.46 -14.75 10.90
C VAL A 239 8.64 -15.52 10.29
N LEU A 240 8.97 -15.30 9.02
CA LEU A 240 10.12 -15.93 8.37
C LEU A 240 11.45 -15.51 9.03
N VAL A 241 11.61 -14.22 9.33
CA VAL A 241 12.82 -13.71 10.01
C VAL A 241 12.95 -14.26 11.43
N GLN A 242 11.85 -14.41 12.17
CA GLN A 242 11.87 -15.08 13.48
C GLN A 242 12.37 -16.53 13.40
N GLY A 243 11.95 -17.27 12.37
CA GLY A 243 12.41 -18.65 12.17
C GLY A 243 13.92 -18.76 11.97
N ILE A 244 14.54 -17.77 11.34
CA ILE A 244 15.99 -17.72 11.13
C ILE A 244 16.74 -17.57 12.44
N ALA A 245 16.25 -16.71 13.32
CA ALA A 245 16.89 -16.39 14.57
C ALA A 245 17.08 -17.61 15.50
N THR A 246 16.37 -18.71 15.23
CA THR A 246 16.47 -19.98 15.96
C THR A 246 17.44 -20.99 15.31
N SER A 247 18.02 -20.67 14.14
CA SER A 247 18.92 -21.55 13.40
C SER A 247 20.34 -21.45 13.92
N GLY A 248 20.97 -22.14 14.65
CA GLY A 248 22.28 -22.03 15.31
C GLY A 248 23.49 -21.68 14.41
N ASP A 249 23.31 -21.31 13.14
CA ASP A 249 24.34 -20.86 12.18
C ASP A 249 24.14 -19.38 11.85
N ILE A 250 24.98 -18.52 12.44
CA ILE A 250 24.94 -17.05 12.29
C ILE A 250 25.12 -16.65 10.83
N MET A 251 26.01 -17.30 10.10
CA MET A 251 26.31 -16.96 8.72
C MET A 251 25.12 -17.25 7.80
N ALA A 252 24.50 -18.42 7.97
CA ALA A 252 23.29 -18.78 7.26
C ALA A 252 22.14 -17.83 7.59
N ALA A 253 21.95 -17.51 8.89
CA ALA A 253 20.93 -16.60 9.38
C ALA A 253 21.01 -15.22 8.73
N ILE A 254 22.20 -14.65 8.58
CA ILE A 254 22.43 -13.35 7.93
C ILE A 254 21.96 -13.37 6.47
N TRP A 255 22.41 -14.38 5.70
CA TRP A 255 22.09 -14.47 4.28
C TRP A 255 20.62 -14.83 4.01
N GLU A 256 20.00 -15.64 4.87
CA GLU A 256 18.58 -15.92 4.82
C GLU A 256 17.75 -14.66 5.08
N CYS A 257 18.14 -13.82 6.05
CA CYS A 257 17.48 -12.55 6.31
C CYS A 257 17.52 -11.62 5.08
N VAL A 258 18.68 -11.50 4.42
CA VAL A 258 18.81 -10.75 3.16
C VAL A 258 17.92 -11.35 2.09
N GLY A 259 17.92 -12.68 1.93
CA GLY A 259 17.09 -13.38 0.96
C GLY A 259 15.61 -13.12 1.15
N TYR A 260 15.12 -13.20 2.39
CA TYR A 260 13.72 -12.90 2.70
C TYR A 260 13.36 -11.43 2.50
N THR A 261 14.30 -10.50 2.77
CA THR A 261 14.06 -9.08 2.49
C THR A 261 14.00 -8.80 0.99
N VAL A 262 14.86 -9.41 0.19
CA VAL A 262 14.78 -9.34 -1.27
C VAL A 262 13.44 -9.90 -1.76
N LEU A 263 13.03 -11.06 -1.24
CA LEU A 263 11.73 -11.67 -1.57
C LEU A 263 10.58 -10.73 -1.20
N LEU A 264 10.62 -10.12 -0.02
CA LEU A 264 9.63 -9.13 0.42
C LEU A 264 9.51 -7.98 -0.59
N VAL A 265 10.62 -7.40 -1.01
CA VAL A 265 10.62 -6.30 -1.99
C VAL A 265 9.94 -6.72 -3.29
N PHE A 266 10.26 -7.90 -3.83
CA PHE A 266 9.63 -8.41 -5.05
C PHE A 266 8.12 -8.65 -4.88
N VAL A 267 7.69 -9.17 -3.74
CA VAL A 267 6.27 -9.41 -3.47
C VAL A 267 5.53 -8.09 -3.29
N LEU A 268 6.13 -7.11 -2.59
CA LEU A 268 5.55 -5.78 -2.41
C LEU A 268 5.32 -5.07 -3.76
N PHE A 269 6.24 -5.16 -4.71
CA PHE A 269 6.02 -4.64 -6.07
C PHE A 269 4.80 -5.25 -6.76
N LYS A 270 4.50 -6.51 -6.48
CA LYS A 270 3.36 -7.21 -7.07
C LYS A 270 2.03 -6.95 -6.36
N THR A 271 2.02 -6.38 -5.15
CA THR A 271 0.78 -6.16 -4.39
C THR A 271 -0.23 -5.30 -5.13
N GLY A 272 0.22 -4.28 -5.87
CA GLY A 272 -0.66 -3.42 -6.67
C GLY A 272 -1.35 -4.19 -7.80
N SER A 273 -0.61 -4.96 -8.60
CA SER A 273 -1.18 -5.76 -9.68
C SER A 273 -2.04 -6.91 -9.15
N LEU A 274 -1.65 -7.52 -8.04
CA LEU A 274 -2.43 -8.57 -7.38
C LEU A 274 -3.77 -8.01 -6.88
N SER A 275 -3.76 -6.85 -6.23
CA SER A 275 -4.98 -6.21 -5.76
C SER A 275 -5.90 -5.86 -6.94
N LYS A 276 -5.38 -5.28 -8.02
CA LYS A 276 -6.16 -5.00 -9.23
C LYS A 276 -6.78 -6.28 -9.81
N SER A 277 -6.03 -7.37 -9.85
CA SER A 277 -6.53 -8.67 -10.33
C SER A 277 -7.67 -9.21 -9.44
N ILE A 278 -7.55 -9.12 -8.11
CA ILE A 278 -8.58 -9.57 -7.16
C ILE A 278 -9.89 -8.80 -7.37
N PHE A 279 -9.82 -7.49 -7.59
CA PHE A 279 -11.00 -6.64 -7.79
C PHE A 279 -11.46 -6.58 -9.26
N GLY A 280 -10.78 -7.27 -10.18
CA GLY A 280 -11.09 -7.25 -11.61
C GLY A 280 -10.95 -5.87 -12.25
N ALA A 281 -9.98 -5.06 -11.77
CA ALA A 281 -9.62 -3.77 -12.32
C ALA A 281 -8.59 -3.96 -13.44
N HIS A 282 -8.84 -3.31 -14.58
CA HIS A 282 -8.00 -3.40 -15.78
C HIS A 282 -7.53 -2.02 -16.21
#